data_b4adf717ad9fe508d85d7599fc271720
#
_entry.id   b4adf717ad9fe508d85d7599fc271720
#
_cell.length_a   1.000
_cell.length_b   1.000
_cell.length_c   1.000
_cell.angle_alpha   90.00
_cell.angle_beta   90.00
_cell.angle_gamma   90.00
#
_symmetry.space_group_name_H-M   'P 1'
#
loop_
_entity.id
_entity.type
_entity.pdbx_description
1 polymer ?
#
loop_
_entity_poly.entity_id
_entity_poly.type
_entity_poly.pdbx_seq_one_letter_code
_entity_poly.pdbx_strand_id
1 'polypeptide(L)'
;MKELSPLKNRFLDLLLESGALKFGEFKTKSGRMSPFFLNTGAFDHGTVLSSIAQCYAQFIHEQLPSPDARSRHLYGPAYKGITLASATAVELAKISGREVSFTFNRKEAKDHGEGGQFVGRALSKDSPLIIVEDVMTGGTSIRETMSLLQPLNIPVSAVVIGVDRQERGAGSDLASIEVQKKYDLPVFAILTLDEIIQALWCPGNQLKRLGKVWIDDALKQKIDSYRQEWGMVIV
;
A
#
# COMPACT_ATOMS: atom_id res chain seq x y z
N MET A 1 5.97 -5.30 23.65
CA MET A 1 5.61 -4.71 22.35
C MET A 1 6.77 -4.95 21.39
N LYS A 2 6.52 -5.42 20.18
CA LYS A 2 7.57 -5.57 19.18
C LYS A 2 7.87 -4.17 18.60
N GLU A 3 9.09 -3.72 18.77
CA GLU A 3 9.51 -2.42 18.24
C GLU A 3 9.46 -2.41 16.71
N LEU A 4 8.93 -1.34 16.13
CA LEU A 4 8.92 -1.18 14.68
C LEU A 4 10.36 -1.04 14.16
N SER A 5 10.65 -1.63 13.00
CA SER A 5 11.93 -1.39 12.31
C SER A 5 12.11 0.11 11.97
N PRO A 6 13.36 0.56 11.77
CA PRO A 6 13.61 1.96 11.36
C PRO A 6 12.80 2.39 10.13
N LEU A 7 12.69 1.51 9.13
CA LEU A 7 11.87 1.76 7.93
C LEU A 7 10.40 1.99 8.27
N LYS A 8 9.81 1.11 9.07
CA LYS A 8 8.40 1.20 9.49
C LYS A 8 8.13 2.44 10.34
N ASN A 9 9.06 2.78 11.22
CA ASN A 9 8.99 4.00 12.02
C ASN A 9 9.00 5.25 11.13
N ARG A 10 9.94 5.33 10.18
CA ARG A 10 10.02 6.44 9.22
C ARG A 10 8.74 6.54 8.38
N PHE A 11 8.24 5.42 7.89
CA PHE A 11 7.01 5.42 7.08
C PHE A 11 5.81 5.90 7.89
N LEU A 12 5.66 5.47 9.15
CA LEU A 12 4.59 5.94 10.04
C LEU A 12 4.68 7.45 10.28
N ASP A 13 5.89 7.98 10.57
CA ASP A 13 6.08 9.43 10.75
C ASP A 13 5.65 10.22 9.50
N LEU A 14 6.03 9.78 8.31
CA LEU A 14 5.63 10.40 7.06
C LEU A 14 4.11 10.39 6.85
N LEU A 15 3.42 9.30 7.21
CA LEU A 15 1.96 9.24 7.15
C LEU A 15 1.28 10.23 8.09
N LEU A 16 1.85 10.43 9.27
CA LEU A 16 1.32 11.36 10.29
C LEU A 16 1.62 12.82 9.93
N GLU A 17 2.86 13.13 9.53
CA GLU A 17 3.31 14.49 9.20
C GLU A 17 2.63 15.02 7.93
N SER A 18 2.47 14.19 6.91
CA SER A 18 1.75 14.56 5.68
C SER A 18 0.24 14.69 5.88
N GLY A 19 -0.29 14.21 7.02
CA GLY A 19 -1.73 14.12 7.22
C GLY A 19 -2.42 13.06 6.36
N ALA A 20 -1.67 12.12 5.79
CA ALA A 20 -2.22 10.97 5.09
C ALA A 20 -2.95 10.02 6.05
N LEU A 21 -2.42 9.83 7.26
CA LEU A 21 -3.10 9.12 8.33
C LEU A 21 -3.73 10.12 9.31
N LYS A 22 -5.04 10.01 9.47
CA LYS A 22 -5.84 10.83 10.39
C LYS A 22 -6.70 9.95 11.27
N PHE A 23 -6.92 10.41 12.49
CA PHE A 23 -7.82 9.78 13.45
C PHE A 23 -9.03 10.70 13.72
N GLY A 24 -10.21 10.12 13.90
CA GLY A 24 -11.48 10.83 14.07
C GLY A 24 -12.65 10.01 13.55
N GLU A 25 -13.73 10.67 13.11
CA GLU A 25 -14.89 10.00 12.55
C GLU A 25 -14.98 10.28 11.05
N PHE A 26 -14.83 9.24 10.26
CA PHE A 26 -14.82 9.34 8.79
C PHE A 26 -15.82 8.38 8.16
N LYS A 27 -16.69 8.91 7.31
CA LYS A 27 -17.57 8.07 6.50
C LYS A 27 -16.82 7.54 5.28
N THR A 28 -16.71 6.22 5.18
CA THR A 28 -16.08 5.54 4.03
C THR A 28 -17.01 5.55 2.82
N LYS A 29 -16.49 5.23 1.63
CA LYS A 29 -17.32 5.07 0.41
C LYS A 29 -18.41 4.00 0.54
N SER A 30 -18.17 2.98 1.36
CA SER A 30 -19.16 1.94 1.67
C SER A 30 -20.21 2.36 2.71
N GLY A 31 -20.15 3.60 3.22
CA GLY A 31 -21.06 4.13 4.23
C GLY A 31 -20.67 3.82 5.68
N ARG A 32 -19.64 3.04 5.93
CA ARG A 32 -19.13 2.69 7.27
C ARG A 32 -18.53 3.91 7.96
N MET A 33 -18.72 4.03 9.27
CA MET A 33 -18.04 5.05 10.08
C MET A 33 -16.72 4.50 10.59
N SER A 34 -15.62 5.01 10.07
CA SER A 34 -14.27 4.57 10.43
C SER A 34 -13.62 5.54 11.42
N PRO A 35 -12.97 5.06 12.51
CA PRO A 35 -12.28 5.91 13.47
C PRO A 35 -10.91 6.41 12.98
N PHE A 36 -10.52 6.05 11.77
CA PHE A 36 -9.29 6.51 11.12
C PHE A 36 -9.49 6.61 9.61
N PHE A 37 -8.68 7.43 8.99
CA PHE A 37 -8.70 7.66 7.54
C PHE A 37 -7.30 7.67 6.97
N LEU A 38 -7.10 6.96 5.88
CA LEU A 38 -5.87 6.96 5.09
C LEU A 38 -6.15 7.62 3.75
N ASN A 39 -5.55 8.79 3.55
CA ASN A 39 -5.65 9.56 2.31
C ASN A 39 -4.27 9.83 1.71
N THR A 40 -3.83 8.95 0.86
CA THR A 40 -2.55 9.08 0.14
C THR A 40 -2.56 10.19 -0.93
N GLY A 41 -3.71 10.82 -1.18
CA GLY A 41 -3.77 12.09 -1.89
C GLY A 41 -3.02 13.23 -1.21
N ALA A 42 -2.64 13.06 0.08
CA ALA A 42 -1.76 13.97 0.81
C ALA A 42 -0.26 13.85 0.43
N PHE A 43 0.09 12.92 -0.47
CA PHE A 43 1.44 12.84 -1.06
C PHE A 43 1.56 13.78 -2.26
N ASP A 44 1.13 15.00 -2.08
CA ASP A 44 0.98 16.03 -3.12
C ASP A 44 2.20 16.95 -3.29
N HIS A 45 3.22 16.79 -2.43
CA HIS A 45 4.49 17.49 -2.52
C HIS A 45 5.62 16.54 -2.93
N GLY A 46 6.52 16.99 -3.80
CA GLY A 46 7.63 16.19 -4.31
C GLY A 46 8.52 15.60 -3.21
N THR A 47 8.78 16.36 -2.13
CA THR A 47 9.56 15.89 -0.97
C THR A 47 8.87 14.76 -0.21
N VAL A 48 7.56 14.88 0.01
CA VAL A 48 6.75 13.83 0.67
C VAL A 48 6.69 12.59 -0.22
N LEU A 49 6.36 12.76 -1.51
CA LEU A 49 6.27 11.66 -2.44
C LEU A 49 7.62 10.91 -2.57
N SER A 50 8.73 11.64 -2.67
CA SER A 50 10.09 11.04 -2.71
C SER A 50 10.38 10.25 -1.44
N SER A 51 10.09 10.81 -0.26
CA SER A 51 10.32 10.13 1.03
C SER A 51 9.49 8.86 1.19
N ILE A 52 8.23 8.90 0.78
CA ILE A 52 7.34 7.71 0.73
C ILE A 52 7.88 6.69 -0.26
N ALA A 53 8.25 7.12 -1.46
CA ALA A 53 8.82 6.25 -2.49
C ALA A 53 10.12 5.57 -2.06
N GLN A 54 10.97 6.28 -1.30
CA GLN A 54 12.17 5.69 -0.68
C GLN A 54 11.82 4.55 0.29
N CYS A 55 10.76 4.70 1.09
CA CYS A 55 10.32 3.63 1.98
C CYS A 55 9.86 2.39 1.19
N TYR A 56 9.09 2.59 0.12
CA TYR A 56 8.68 1.49 -0.76
C TYR A 56 9.89 0.84 -1.45
N ALA A 57 10.79 1.64 -1.99
CA ALA A 57 11.98 1.16 -2.67
C ALA A 57 12.88 0.33 -1.73
N GLN A 58 13.12 0.82 -0.52
CA GLN A 58 13.88 0.11 0.50
C GLN A 58 13.17 -1.20 0.89
N PHE A 59 11.86 -1.16 1.14
CA PHE A 59 11.08 -2.34 1.47
C PHE A 59 11.15 -3.40 0.37
N ILE A 60 10.96 -3.00 -0.89
CA ILE A 60 11.05 -3.90 -2.05
C ILE A 60 12.48 -4.46 -2.18
N HIS A 61 13.49 -3.65 -1.96
CA HIS A 61 14.89 -4.07 -2.04
C HIS A 61 15.23 -5.14 -1.01
N GLU A 62 14.76 -4.96 0.23
CA GLU A 62 15.05 -5.84 1.37
C GLU A 62 14.19 -7.11 1.38
N GLN A 63 12.88 -6.99 1.10
CA GLN A 63 11.91 -8.07 1.28
C GLN A 63 11.68 -8.91 0.02
N LEU A 64 11.96 -8.36 -1.15
CA LEU A 64 11.78 -9.03 -2.43
C LEU A 64 13.13 -9.13 -3.15
N PRO A 65 14.04 -10.01 -2.70
CA PRO A 65 15.32 -10.18 -3.36
C PRO A 65 15.10 -10.61 -4.80
N SER A 66 15.81 -9.96 -5.73
CA SER A 66 15.85 -10.40 -7.13
C SER A 66 16.97 -11.42 -7.26
N PRO A 67 16.69 -12.72 -7.41
CA PRO A 67 17.72 -13.74 -7.54
C PRO A 67 18.53 -13.58 -8.83
N ASP A 68 17.94 -12.93 -9.83
CA ASP A 68 18.55 -12.72 -11.13
C ASP A 68 18.97 -11.25 -11.31
N ALA A 69 19.96 -11.03 -12.20
CA ALA A 69 20.38 -9.70 -12.65
C ALA A 69 19.29 -8.93 -13.43
N ARG A 70 18.06 -9.48 -13.53
CA ARG A 70 16.95 -8.88 -14.27
C ARG A 70 16.49 -7.57 -13.64
N SER A 71 16.16 -6.61 -14.49
CA SER A 71 15.53 -5.36 -14.08
C SER A 71 14.15 -5.63 -13.48
N ARG A 72 13.81 -4.94 -12.39
CA ARG A 72 12.46 -5.01 -11.80
C ARG A 72 11.47 -4.19 -12.62
N HIS A 73 10.23 -4.66 -12.64
CA HIS A 73 9.14 -4.00 -13.32
C HIS A 73 8.00 -3.73 -12.35
N LEU A 74 7.76 -2.45 -12.04
CA LEU A 74 6.71 -2.02 -11.14
C LEU A 74 5.42 -1.75 -11.91
N TYR A 75 4.29 -2.03 -11.28
CA TYR A 75 2.98 -1.71 -11.84
C TYR A 75 2.18 -0.86 -10.86
N GLY A 76 1.71 0.30 -11.34
CA GLY A 76 0.90 1.23 -10.55
C GLY A 76 -0.56 1.27 -11.02
N PRO A 77 -1.52 0.73 -10.29
CA PRO A 77 -2.93 0.86 -10.63
C PRO A 77 -3.39 2.32 -10.70
N ALA A 78 -4.14 2.69 -11.74
CA ALA A 78 -4.65 4.05 -11.87
C ALA A 78 -5.71 4.36 -10.78
N TYR A 79 -5.66 5.56 -10.12
CA TYR A 79 -4.76 6.66 -10.48
C TYR A 79 -3.61 6.86 -9.48
N LYS A 80 -3.81 6.54 -8.20
CA LYS A 80 -2.83 6.82 -7.13
C LYS A 80 -1.56 5.99 -7.26
N GLY A 81 -1.71 4.74 -7.70
CA GLY A 81 -0.57 3.87 -7.95
C GLY A 81 0.37 4.37 -9.05
N ILE A 82 -0.11 5.23 -9.97
CA ILE A 82 0.73 5.80 -11.04
C ILE A 82 1.90 6.57 -10.46
N THR A 83 1.62 7.59 -9.66
CA THR A 83 2.66 8.44 -9.05
C THR A 83 3.54 7.65 -8.11
N LEU A 84 2.93 6.75 -7.33
CA LEU A 84 3.64 5.93 -6.35
C LEU A 84 4.61 4.95 -7.01
N ALA A 85 4.17 4.19 -8.01
CA ALA A 85 5.03 3.24 -8.71
C ALA A 85 6.14 3.95 -9.50
N SER A 86 5.83 5.09 -10.14
CA SER A 86 6.81 5.87 -10.89
C SER A 86 7.91 6.43 -9.97
N ALA A 87 7.52 7.04 -8.86
CA ALA A 87 8.47 7.56 -7.87
C ALA A 87 9.29 6.42 -7.21
N THR A 88 8.62 5.31 -6.88
CA THR A 88 9.29 4.12 -6.31
C THR A 88 10.30 3.53 -7.30
N ALA A 89 10.01 3.51 -8.61
CA ALA A 89 10.96 3.02 -9.61
C ALA A 89 12.24 3.86 -9.63
N VAL A 90 12.11 5.19 -9.54
CA VAL A 90 13.26 6.11 -9.46
C VAL A 90 14.12 5.82 -8.22
N GLU A 91 13.50 5.74 -7.06
CA GLU A 91 14.22 5.50 -5.80
C GLU A 91 14.82 4.08 -5.74
N LEU A 92 14.11 3.08 -6.27
CA LEU A 92 14.59 1.70 -6.30
C LEU A 92 15.78 1.54 -7.25
N ALA A 93 15.79 2.25 -8.38
CA ALA A 93 16.92 2.27 -9.29
C ALA A 93 18.18 2.85 -8.60
N LYS A 94 18.03 3.94 -7.83
CA LYS A 94 19.13 4.54 -7.05
C LYS A 94 19.70 3.56 -6.02
N ILE A 95 18.83 2.90 -5.25
CA ILE A 95 19.24 1.97 -4.18
C ILE A 95 19.90 0.72 -4.76
N SER A 96 19.31 0.16 -5.81
CA SER A 96 19.76 -1.11 -6.39
C SER A 96 20.94 -0.97 -7.35
N GLY A 97 21.19 0.24 -7.87
CA GLY A 97 22.16 0.47 -8.95
C GLY A 97 21.76 -0.19 -10.27
N ARG A 98 20.48 -0.51 -10.46
CA ARG A 98 19.97 -1.25 -11.63
C ARG A 98 18.78 -0.51 -12.25
N GLU A 99 18.56 -0.75 -13.52
CA GLU A 99 17.35 -0.27 -14.19
C GLU A 99 16.08 -0.85 -13.57
N VAL A 100 15.11 0.03 -13.30
CA VAL A 100 13.79 -0.31 -12.82
C VAL A 100 12.77 0.32 -13.75
N SER A 101 11.93 -0.49 -14.35
CA SER A 101 10.87 -0.02 -15.23
C SER A 101 9.54 0.05 -14.49
N PHE A 102 8.61 0.83 -15.07
CA PHE A 102 7.25 0.88 -14.55
C PHE A 102 6.22 0.93 -15.68
N THR A 103 5.02 0.46 -15.36
CA THR A 103 3.82 0.50 -16.20
C THR A 103 2.61 0.82 -15.35
N PHE A 104 1.63 1.46 -15.94
CA PHE A 104 0.32 1.69 -15.33
C PHE A 104 -0.80 1.56 -16.38
N ASN A 105 -2.02 1.31 -15.92
CA ASN A 105 -3.18 1.28 -16.82
C ASN A 105 -3.83 2.66 -16.95
N ARG A 106 -4.44 2.89 -18.10
CA ARG A 106 -5.47 3.93 -18.27
C ARG A 106 -6.81 3.39 -17.80
N LYS A 107 -7.65 4.22 -17.21
CA LYS A 107 -9.06 3.83 -16.94
C LYS A 107 -9.92 3.90 -18.19
N GLU A 108 -9.57 4.77 -19.13
CA GLU A 108 -10.25 4.93 -20.40
C GLU A 108 -9.28 4.57 -21.52
N ALA A 109 -9.68 3.64 -22.38
CA ALA A 109 -8.91 3.31 -23.57
C ALA A 109 -8.88 4.50 -24.54
N LYS A 110 -7.71 4.78 -25.13
CA LYS A 110 -7.60 5.77 -26.20
C LYS A 110 -7.64 5.07 -27.57
N ASP A 111 -8.51 5.56 -28.43
CA ASP A 111 -8.66 5.04 -29.80
C ASP A 111 -7.64 5.64 -30.79
N HIS A 112 -6.88 6.69 -30.37
CA HIS A 112 -5.96 7.44 -31.25
C HIS A 112 -4.60 7.70 -30.59
N GLY A 113 -3.55 7.75 -31.41
CA GLY A 113 -2.16 8.01 -31.00
C GLY A 113 -1.44 6.76 -30.51
N GLU A 114 -0.62 6.88 -29.45
CA GLU A 114 -0.10 5.72 -28.74
C GLU A 114 -1.28 5.00 -28.04
N GLY A 115 -2.04 4.24 -28.85
CA GLY A 115 -3.18 3.48 -28.43
C GLY A 115 -2.80 2.45 -27.37
N GLY A 116 -3.83 1.98 -26.61
CA GLY A 116 -3.66 0.89 -25.68
C GLY A 116 -4.05 1.26 -24.24
N GLN A 117 -4.26 0.20 -23.48
CA GLN A 117 -4.72 0.27 -22.10
C GLN A 117 -3.59 0.58 -21.10
N PHE A 118 -2.33 0.35 -21.51
CA PHE A 118 -1.15 0.48 -20.67
C PHE A 118 -0.21 1.57 -21.16
N VAL A 119 0.51 2.20 -20.21
CA VAL A 119 1.50 3.25 -20.46
C VAL A 119 2.77 2.90 -19.68
N GLY A 120 3.92 3.21 -20.24
CA GLY A 120 5.24 2.88 -19.69
C GLY A 120 5.90 1.75 -20.48
N ARG A 121 6.70 0.91 -19.80
CA ARG A 121 7.35 -0.22 -20.44
C ARG A 121 6.30 -1.24 -20.92
N ALA A 122 6.49 -1.76 -22.13
CA ALA A 122 5.64 -2.84 -22.64
C ALA A 122 5.65 -4.05 -21.70
N LEU A 123 4.46 -4.59 -21.44
CA LEU A 123 4.29 -5.79 -20.63
C LEU A 123 4.90 -7.01 -21.35
N SER A 124 5.55 -7.86 -20.58
CA SER A 124 6.21 -9.08 -21.09
C SER A 124 5.99 -10.25 -20.14
N LYS A 125 5.84 -11.43 -20.70
CA LYS A 125 5.76 -12.68 -19.92
C LYS A 125 7.06 -13.02 -19.19
N ASP A 126 8.19 -12.47 -19.67
CA ASP A 126 9.51 -12.71 -19.09
C ASP A 126 9.89 -11.70 -17.99
N SER A 127 9.01 -10.72 -17.72
CA SER A 127 9.23 -9.66 -16.75
C SER A 127 8.08 -9.60 -15.75
N PRO A 128 8.14 -10.41 -14.68
CA PRO A 128 7.10 -10.42 -13.63
C PRO A 128 6.94 -9.04 -13.00
N LEU A 129 5.69 -8.63 -12.82
CA LEU A 129 5.36 -7.33 -12.23
C LEU A 129 5.34 -7.39 -10.70
N ILE A 130 5.76 -6.31 -10.07
CA ILE A 130 5.46 -6.00 -8.67
C ILE A 130 4.40 -4.91 -8.68
N ILE A 131 3.19 -5.21 -8.20
CA ILE A 131 2.13 -4.21 -8.06
C ILE A 131 2.44 -3.35 -6.84
N VAL A 132 2.43 -2.03 -7.02
CA VAL A 132 2.66 -1.04 -5.97
C VAL A 132 1.36 -0.27 -5.76
N GLU A 133 0.77 -0.39 -4.57
CA GLU A 133 -0.49 0.26 -4.22
C GLU A 133 -0.36 0.97 -2.86
N ASP A 134 -1.24 1.90 -2.61
CA ASP A 134 -1.18 2.72 -1.39
C ASP A 134 -1.74 2.00 -0.16
N VAL A 135 -2.99 1.56 -0.25
CA VAL A 135 -3.76 1.01 0.87
C VAL A 135 -4.62 -0.15 0.39
N MET A 136 -4.66 -1.22 1.14
CA MET A 136 -5.65 -2.27 0.90
C MET A 136 -6.82 -2.14 1.88
N THR A 137 -8.02 -1.92 1.32
CA THR A 137 -9.29 -1.94 2.05
C THR A 137 -10.04 -3.23 1.72
N GLY A 138 -10.80 -3.25 0.64
CA GLY A 138 -11.52 -4.44 0.18
C GLY A 138 -10.81 -5.21 -0.95
N GLY A 139 -9.59 -4.82 -1.34
CA GLY A 139 -8.83 -5.48 -2.41
C GLY A 139 -9.35 -5.27 -3.83
N THR A 140 -10.25 -4.32 -4.06
CA THR A 140 -10.90 -4.08 -5.36
C THR A 140 -9.89 -3.66 -6.43
N SER A 141 -8.97 -2.73 -6.11
CA SER A 141 -7.94 -2.26 -7.05
C SER A 141 -7.05 -3.40 -7.57
N ILE A 142 -6.66 -4.32 -6.68
CA ILE A 142 -5.87 -5.48 -7.08
C ILE A 142 -6.69 -6.43 -7.95
N ARG A 143 -7.96 -6.68 -7.60
CA ARG A 143 -8.84 -7.51 -8.44
C ARG A 143 -9.05 -6.92 -9.83
N GLU A 144 -9.27 -5.62 -9.94
CA GLU A 144 -9.34 -4.90 -11.21
C GLU A 144 -8.03 -5.05 -12.01
N THR A 145 -6.89 -4.83 -11.37
CA THR A 145 -5.57 -5.02 -11.98
C THR A 145 -5.38 -6.44 -12.51
N MET A 146 -5.69 -7.45 -11.70
CA MET A 146 -5.56 -8.85 -12.12
C MET A 146 -6.50 -9.19 -13.27
N SER A 147 -7.70 -8.59 -13.33
CA SER A 147 -8.63 -8.78 -14.46
C SER A 147 -8.09 -8.23 -15.77
N LEU A 148 -7.19 -7.24 -15.73
CA LEU A 148 -6.51 -6.68 -16.91
C LEU A 148 -5.29 -7.51 -17.32
N LEU A 149 -4.54 -8.05 -16.36
CA LEU A 149 -3.25 -8.70 -16.59
C LEU A 149 -3.38 -10.20 -16.92
N GLN A 150 -4.32 -10.91 -16.27
CA GLN A 150 -4.52 -12.35 -16.46
C GLN A 150 -4.85 -12.75 -17.90
N PRO A 151 -5.76 -12.05 -18.63
CA PRO A 151 -6.06 -12.39 -20.03
C PRO A 151 -4.84 -12.26 -20.95
N LEU A 152 -3.86 -11.42 -20.57
CA LEU A 152 -2.62 -11.22 -21.30
C LEU A 152 -1.52 -12.21 -20.90
N ASN A 153 -1.78 -13.07 -19.90
CA ASN A 153 -0.81 -13.98 -19.30
C ASN A 153 0.45 -13.25 -18.77
N ILE A 154 0.28 -12.06 -18.22
CA ILE A 154 1.38 -11.30 -17.62
C ILE A 154 1.56 -11.77 -16.17
N PRO A 155 2.76 -12.27 -15.82
CA PRO A 155 3.02 -12.74 -14.46
C PRO A 155 3.12 -11.56 -13.49
N VAL A 156 2.56 -11.75 -12.29
CA VAL A 156 2.72 -10.85 -11.15
C VAL A 156 3.44 -11.63 -10.07
N SER A 157 4.53 -11.10 -9.54
CA SER A 157 5.36 -11.75 -8.53
C SER A 157 4.99 -11.38 -7.09
N ALA A 158 4.48 -10.16 -6.90
CA ALA A 158 4.09 -9.68 -5.59
C ALA A 158 3.17 -8.46 -5.69
N VAL A 159 2.43 -8.20 -4.61
CA VAL A 159 1.79 -6.92 -4.32
C VAL A 159 2.48 -6.29 -3.12
N VAL A 160 2.86 -5.03 -3.21
CA VAL A 160 3.40 -4.24 -2.11
C VAL A 160 2.46 -3.08 -1.84
N ILE A 161 1.94 -3.02 -0.63
CA ILE A 161 1.03 -1.95 -0.17
C ILE A 161 1.68 -1.17 0.98
N GLY A 162 1.34 0.10 1.08
CA GLY A 162 1.83 0.93 2.19
C GLY A 162 1.21 0.51 3.50
N VAL A 163 -0.12 0.42 3.54
CA VAL A 163 -0.85 0.03 4.75
C VAL A 163 -1.89 -1.04 4.47
N ASP A 164 -1.79 -2.16 5.19
CA ASP A 164 -2.89 -3.10 5.32
C ASP A 164 -3.79 -2.66 6.48
N ARG A 165 -5.02 -2.27 6.15
CA ARG A 165 -6.03 -1.87 7.13
C ARG A 165 -6.58 -3.05 7.93
N GLN A 166 -6.24 -4.27 7.55
CA GLN A 166 -6.71 -5.51 8.17
C GLN A 166 -8.25 -5.58 8.25
N GLU A 167 -8.91 -5.08 7.21
CA GLU A 167 -10.36 -5.15 7.04
C GLU A 167 -10.76 -6.38 6.22
N ARG A 168 -11.97 -6.89 6.47
CA ARG A 168 -12.53 -7.99 5.68
C ARG A 168 -12.72 -7.57 4.23
N GLY A 169 -12.42 -8.49 3.34
CA GLY A 169 -12.64 -8.34 1.91
C GLY A 169 -14.12 -8.48 1.52
N ALA A 170 -14.37 -9.21 0.45
CA ALA A 170 -15.73 -9.52 0.01
C ALA A 170 -16.34 -10.70 0.79
N GLY A 171 -15.52 -11.55 1.38
CA GLY A 171 -15.88 -12.70 2.20
C GLY A 171 -15.61 -12.49 3.69
N SER A 172 -15.19 -13.56 4.36
CA SER A 172 -14.88 -13.56 5.80
C SER A 172 -13.43 -13.28 6.12
N ASP A 173 -12.52 -13.52 5.17
CA ASP A 173 -11.09 -13.31 5.35
C ASP A 173 -10.70 -11.83 5.21
N LEU A 174 -9.51 -11.48 5.69
CA LEU A 174 -8.92 -10.18 5.39
C LEU A 174 -8.73 -10.01 3.88
N ALA A 175 -8.90 -8.80 3.38
CA ALA A 175 -8.78 -8.51 1.95
C ALA A 175 -7.41 -8.93 1.38
N SER A 176 -6.33 -8.75 2.14
CA SER A 176 -4.99 -9.19 1.76
C SER A 176 -4.89 -10.71 1.65
N ILE A 177 -5.50 -11.45 2.57
CA ILE A 177 -5.53 -12.92 2.56
C ILE A 177 -6.40 -13.43 1.40
N GLU A 178 -7.55 -12.81 1.14
CA GLU A 178 -8.41 -13.17 -0.01
C GLU A 178 -7.66 -13.00 -1.34
N VAL A 179 -6.93 -11.89 -1.51
CA VAL A 179 -6.12 -11.65 -2.70
C VAL A 179 -5.02 -12.70 -2.84
N GLN A 180 -4.29 -12.99 -1.74
CA GLN A 180 -3.26 -14.03 -1.74
C GLN A 180 -3.82 -15.40 -2.17
N LYS A 181 -4.90 -15.84 -1.54
CA LYS A 181 -5.52 -17.14 -1.83
C LYS A 181 -6.07 -17.20 -3.25
N LYS A 182 -6.75 -16.15 -3.71
CA LYS A 182 -7.42 -16.14 -5.00
C LYS A 182 -6.46 -16.17 -6.18
N TYR A 183 -5.32 -15.48 -6.06
CA TYR A 183 -4.40 -15.29 -7.18
C TYR A 183 -3.06 -16.02 -7.01
N ASP A 184 -2.90 -16.76 -5.91
CA ASP A 184 -1.62 -17.37 -5.50
C ASP A 184 -0.48 -16.33 -5.54
N LEU A 185 -0.75 -15.17 -4.95
CA LEU A 185 0.08 -13.97 -5.10
C LEU A 185 0.44 -13.40 -3.73
N PRO A 186 1.72 -13.35 -3.34
CA PRO A 186 2.12 -12.79 -2.05
C PRO A 186 1.79 -11.30 -1.96
N VAL A 187 1.17 -10.91 -0.84
CA VAL A 187 0.86 -9.51 -0.50
C VAL A 187 1.70 -9.10 0.69
N PHE A 188 2.47 -8.03 0.53
CA PHE A 188 3.31 -7.45 1.56
C PHE A 188 2.81 -6.06 1.91
N ALA A 189 2.79 -5.74 3.20
CA ALA A 189 2.50 -4.40 3.70
C ALA A 189 3.71 -3.79 4.39
N ILE A 190 3.99 -2.52 4.12
CA ILE A 190 5.03 -1.79 4.88
C ILE A 190 4.57 -1.68 6.34
N LEU A 191 3.30 -1.31 6.56
CA LEU A 191 2.67 -1.29 7.88
C LEU A 191 1.32 -2.01 7.87
N THR A 192 0.98 -2.61 8.98
CA THR A 192 -0.38 -3.07 9.29
C THR A 192 -1.06 -2.13 10.27
N LEU A 193 -2.38 -2.15 10.34
CA LEU A 193 -3.14 -1.37 11.34
C LEU A 193 -2.74 -1.76 12.77
N ASP A 194 -2.48 -3.04 13.04
CA ASP A 194 -1.99 -3.49 14.35
C ASP A 194 -0.68 -2.82 14.74
N GLU A 195 0.28 -2.77 13.82
CA GLU A 195 1.57 -2.13 14.06
C GLU A 195 1.42 -0.62 14.30
N ILE A 196 0.52 0.04 13.55
CA ILE A 196 0.20 1.46 13.75
C ILE A 196 -0.38 1.68 15.16
N ILE A 197 -1.35 0.88 15.57
CA ILE A 197 -1.95 0.98 16.91
C ILE A 197 -0.89 0.75 17.99
N GLN A 198 -0.07 -0.30 17.87
CA GLN A 198 0.99 -0.60 18.82
C GLN A 198 2.02 0.52 18.94
N ALA A 199 2.30 1.24 17.85
CA ALA A 199 3.26 2.34 17.82
C ALA A 199 2.69 3.67 18.33
N LEU A 200 1.35 3.81 18.42
CA LEU A 200 0.70 5.09 18.75
C LEU A 200 -0.13 5.06 20.02
N TRP A 201 -0.33 3.90 20.63
CA TRP A 201 -1.15 3.76 21.82
C TRP A 201 -0.47 2.96 22.92
N CYS A 202 -0.62 3.42 24.15
CA CYS A 202 -0.43 2.64 25.39
C CYS A 202 -1.49 3.05 26.41
N PRO A 203 -1.82 2.16 27.36
CA PRO A 203 -2.78 2.49 28.42
C PRO A 203 -2.41 3.78 29.16
N GLY A 204 -3.41 4.59 29.50
CA GLY A 204 -3.22 5.84 30.23
C GLY A 204 -2.77 7.03 29.38
N ASN A 205 -2.87 6.97 28.05
CA ASN A 205 -2.63 8.08 27.13
C ASN A 205 -1.23 8.72 27.24
N GLN A 206 -0.21 7.92 27.54
CA GLN A 206 1.15 8.45 27.78
C GLN A 206 2.07 8.39 26.57
N LEU A 207 1.72 7.60 25.54
CA LEU A 207 2.57 7.44 24.38
C LEU A 207 2.44 8.66 23.44
N LYS A 208 3.54 9.42 23.37
CA LYS A 208 3.65 10.55 22.45
C LYS A 208 4.52 10.19 21.27
N ARG A 209 4.07 10.57 20.07
CA ARG A 209 4.85 10.52 18.84
C ARG A 209 4.73 11.87 18.13
N LEU A 210 5.84 12.41 17.63
CA LEU A 210 5.87 13.75 17.05
C LEU A 210 5.27 14.84 17.98
N GLY A 211 5.54 14.70 19.30
CA GLY A 211 5.13 15.66 20.34
C GLY A 211 3.68 15.55 20.82
N LYS A 212 2.84 14.67 20.26
CA LYS A 212 1.43 14.53 20.68
C LYS A 212 0.98 13.07 20.85
N VAL A 213 -0.10 12.89 21.62
CA VAL A 213 -0.85 11.63 21.69
C VAL A 213 -1.74 11.55 20.46
N TRP A 214 -1.60 10.48 19.67
CA TRP A 214 -2.38 10.25 18.46
C TRP A 214 -3.60 9.38 18.69
N ILE A 215 -3.48 8.39 19.57
CA ILE A 215 -4.54 7.48 19.97
C ILE A 215 -4.64 7.53 21.48
N ASP A 216 -5.72 8.07 22.00
CA ASP A 216 -6.10 7.99 23.41
C ASP A 216 -6.95 6.73 23.69
N ASP A 217 -7.28 6.47 24.96
CA ASP A 217 -8.03 5.28 25.36
C ASP A 217 -9.46 5.28 24.77
N ALA A 218 -10.08 6.44 24.62
CA ALA A 218 -11.42 6.56 24.03
C ALA A 218 -11.41 6.23 22.53
N LEU A 219 -10.44 6.77 21.80
CA LEU A 219 -10.25 6.47 20.39
C LEU A 219 -9.85 5.00 20.17
N LYS A 220 -9.01 4.45 21.07
CA LYS A 220 -8.64 3.02 21.04
C LYS A 220 -9.87 2.11 21.15
N GLN A 221 -10.80 2.42 22.05
CA GLN A 221 -12.07 1.67 22.16
C GLN A 221 -12.89 1.74 20.87
N LYS A 222 -12.98 2.93 20.22
CA LYS A 222 -13.65 3.07 18.93
C LYS A 222 -12.98 2.24 17.84
N ILE A 223 -11.65 2.22 17.80
CA ILE A 223 -10.88 1.40 16.85
C ILE A 223 -11.16 -0.09 17.10
N ASP A 224 -11.16 -0.54 18.34
CA ASP A 224 -11.42 -1.94 18.68
C ASP A 224 -12.84 -2.37 18.30
N SER A 225 -13.84 -1.56 18.60
CA SER A 225 -15.23 -1.81 18.18
C SER A 225 -15.36 -1.90 16.67
N TYR A 226 -14.72 -0.97 15.94
CA TYR A 226 -14.70 -0.99 14.48
C TYR A 226 -14.03 -2.28 13.93
N ARG A 227 -12.94 -2.71 14.53
CA ARG A 227 -12.22 -3.94 14.14
C ARG A 227 -13.00 -5.21 14.44
N GLN A 228 -13.76 -5.26 15.53
CA GLN A 228 -14.66 -6.38 15.82
C GLN A 228 -15.73 -6.55 14.75
N GLU A 229 -16.24 -5.43 14.23
CA GLU A 229 -17.29 -5.43 13.21
C GLU A 229 -16.75 -5.67 11.80
N TRP A 230 -15.64 -5.02 11.44
CA TRP A 230 -15.15 -4.97 10.05
C TRP A 230 -13.75 -5.59 9.83
N GLY A 231 -13.01 -5.84 10.87
CA GLY A 231 -11.69 -6.45 10.81
C GLY A 231 -11.69 -7.92 11.19
N MET A 232 -10.49 -8.47 11.30
CA MET A 232 -10.25 -9.74 11.98
C MET A 232 -9.61 -9.43 13.33
N VAL A 233 -10.22 -9.91 14.41
CA VAL A 233 -9.57 -9.90 15.72
C VAL A 233 -8.52 -10.99 15.67
N ILE A 234 -7.25 -10.60 15.64
CA ILE A 234 -6.16 -11.55 15.86
C ILE A 234 -6.16 -11.80 17.37
N VAL A 235 -6.64 -12.99 17.76
CA VAL A 235 -6.61 -13.48 19.14
C VAL A 235 -5.18 -13.86 19.49
#